data_2cd6129f69b4214d9c9a679663c27fed
#
_entry.id   2cd6129f69b4214d9c9a679663c27fed
#
_cell.length_a   1.000
_cell.length_b   1.000
_cell.length_c   1.000
_cell.angle_alpha   90.00
_cell.angle_beta   90.00
_cell.angle_gamma   90.00
#
_symmetry.space_group_name_H-M   'P 1'
#
loop_
_entity.id
_entity.type
_entity.pdbx_description
1 polymer ?
#
loop_
_entity_poly.entity_id
_entity_poly.type
_entity_poly.pdbx_seq_one_letter_code
_entity_poly.pdbx_strand_id
1 'polypeptide(L)' 'MIKEEDVLAVLDKPRAVYALQMRLDPSNKSTDALQELLLRMRAAGKVKFDIKTGKWSRP' A
#
# COMPACT_ATOMS: atom_id res chain seq x y z
N MET A 1 -5.91 -10.02 -8.06
CA MET A 1 -4.52 -9.69 -7.73
C MET A 1 -4.35 -8.18 -7.69
N ILE A 2 -3.72 -7.66 -6.65
CA ILE A 2 -3.53 -6.22 -6.48
C ILE A 2 -2.41 -5.74 -7.39
N LYS A 3 -2.66 -4.69 -8.16
CA LYS A 3 -1.66 -4.10 -9.08
C LYS A 3 -1.15 -2.79 -8.50
N GLU A 4 0.04 -2.38 -8.95
CA GLU A 4 0.65 -1.11 -8.53
C GLU A 4 -0.28 0.07 -8.81
N GLU A 5 -0.92 0.09 -9.97
CA GLU A 5 -1.84 1.18 -10.33
C GLU A 5 -3.03 1.26 -9.39
N ASP A 6 -3.51 0.11 -8.89
CA ASP A 6 -4.61 0.07 -7.94
C ASP A 6 -4.18 0.66 -6.60
N VAL A 7 -2.96 0.35 -6.17
CA VAL A 7 -2.40 0.92 -4.94
C VAL A 7 -2.29 2.44 -5.06
N LEU A 8 -1.74 2.92 -6.17
CA LEU A 8 -1.59 4.37 -6.36
C LEU A 8 -2.93 5.08 -6.41
N ALA A 9 -3.96 4.44 -6.96
CA ALA A 9 -5.28 5.03 -7.05
C ALA A 9 -5.92 5.26 -5.66
N VAL A 10 -5.62 4.38 -4.68
CA VAL A 10 -6.16 4.53 -3.33
C VAL A 10 -5.23 5.30 -2.40
N LEU A 11 -4.08 5.75 -2.88
CA LEU A 11 -3.18 6.61 -2.12
C LEU A 11 -3.44 8.09 -2.42
N ASP A 12 -4.70 8.47 -2.46
CA ASP A 12 -5.11 9.86 -2.57
C ASP A 12 -4.75 10.66 -1.30
N LYS A 13 -4.50 9.93 -0.22
CA LYS A 13 -3.95 10.46 1.03
C LYS A 13 -3.17 9.33 1.71
N PRO A 14 -2.31 9.64 2.71
CA PRO A 14 -1.59 8.59 3.42
C PRO A 14 -2.53 7.59 4.07
N ARG A 15 -2.22 6.29 3.93
CA ARG A 15 -3.03 5.20 4.47
C ARG A 15 -2.13 4.08 4.99
N ALA A 16 -2.56 3.43 6.07
CA ALA A 16 -1.88 2.25 6.59
C ALA A 16 -2.13 1.05 5.68
N VAL A 17 -1.26 0.03 5.75
CA VAL A 17 -1.38 -1.16 4.91
C VAL A 17 -2.73 -1.85 5.09
N TYR A 18 -3.25 -1.90 6.30
CA TYR A 18 -4.55 -2.52 6.57
C TYR A 18 -5.68 -1.77 5.85
N ALA A 19 -5.63 -0.44 5.87
CA ALA A 19 -6.62 0.38 5.18
C ALA A 19 -6.56 0.16 3.66
N LEU A 20 -5.36 -0.01 3.12
CA LEU A 20 -5.19 -0.34 1.70
C LEU A 20 -5.76 -1.71 1.38
N GLN A 21 -5.49 -2.70 2.25
CA GLN A 21 -6.00 -4.06 2.06
C GLN A 21 -7.53 -4.07 2.04
N MET A 22 -8.15 -3.33 2.95
CA MET A 22 -9.62 -3.29 3.02
C MET A 22 -10.26 -2.64 1.80
N ARG A 23 -9.53 -1.78 1.10
CA ARG A 23 -10.02 -1.15 -0.12
C ARG A 23 -9.75 -1.98 -1.37
N LEU A 24 -8.63 -2.71 -1.39
CA LEU A 24 -8.17 -3.41 -2.58
C LEU A 24 -8.56 -4.88 -2.61
N ASP A 25 -8.54 -5.53 -1.44
CA ASP A 25 -8.85 -6.96 -1.34
C ASP A 25 -9.38 -7.27 0.06
N PRO A 26 -10.60 -6.82 0.37
CA PRO A 26 -11.16 -6.98 1.73
C PRO A 26 -11.44 -8.42 2.11
N SER A 27 -11.54 -9.32 1.16
CA SER A 27 -11.79 -10.74 1.44
C SER A 27 -10.52 -11.49 1.87
N ASN A 28 -9.35 -10.93 1.60
CA ASN A 28 -8.08 -11.54 1.98
C ASN A 28 -7.71 -11.07 3.38
N LYS A 29 -7.54 -12.02 4.30
CA LYS A 29 -7.22 -11.71 5.70
C LYS A 29 -5.75 -11.44 5.92
N SER A 30 -4.89 -11.77 4.95
CA SER A 30 -3.44 -11.54 5.04
C SER A 30 -3.05 -10.32 4.24
N THR A 31 -2.16 -9.50 4.79
CA THR A 31 -1.60 -8.35 4.08
C THR A 31 -0.23 -8.65 3.48
N ASP A 32 0.24 -9.90 3.54
CA ASP A 32 1.60 -10.24 3.15
C ASP A 32 1.90 -9.90 1.70
N ALA A 33 1.01 -10.27 0.77
CA ALA A 33 1.22 -9.98 -0.65
C ALA A 33 1.24 -8.47 -0.91
N LEU A 34 0.35 -7.74 -0.25
CA LEU A 34 0.31 -6.29 -0.39
C LEU A 34 1.57 -5.64 0.18
N GLN A 35 2.04 -6.11 1.34
CA GLN A 35 3.27 -5.60 1.92
C GLN A 35 4.47 -5.83 1.00
N GLU A 36 4.57 -7.00 0.37
CA GLU A 36 5.63 -7.26 -0.59
C GLU A 36 5.57 -6.31 -1.78
N LEU A 37 4.37 -6.09 -2.30
CA LEU A 37 4.19 -5.15 -3.41
C LEU A 37 4.59 -3.73 -3.00
N LEU A 38 4.16 -3.29 -1.82
CA LEU A 38 4.52 -1.95 -1.31
C LEU A 38 6.02 -1.78 -1.15
N LEU A 39 6.71 -2.82 -0.65
CA LEU A 39 8.16 -2.77 -0.49
C LEU A 39 8.87 -2.65 -1.85
N ARG A 40 8.38 -3.37 -2.86
CA ARG A 40 8.93 -3.27 -4.22
C ARG A 40 8.67 -1.88 -4.81
N MET A 41 7.48 -1.33 -4.60
CA MET A 41 7.13 0.01 -5.07
C MET A 41 7.97 1.07 -4.37
N ARG A 42 8.24 0.88 -3.08
CA ARG A 42 9.12 1.77 -2.32
C ARG A 42 10.53 1.75 -2.88
N ALA A 43 11.05 0.57 -3.15
CA ALA A 43 12.39 0.44 -3.73
C ALA A 43 12.49 1.10 -5.10
N ALA A 44 11.40 1.13 -5.85
CA ALA A 44 11.32 1.78 -7.15
C ALA A 44 11.00 3.27 -7.07
N GLY A 45 10.82 3.82 -5.86
CA GLY A 45 10.51 5.22 -5.66
C GLY A 45 9.06 5.61 -5.97
N LYS A 46 8.17 4.63 -6.05
CA LYS A 46 6.76 4.87 -6.43
C LYS A 46 5.87 5.19 -5.24
N VAL A 47 6.29 4.80 -4.03
CA VAL A 47 5.61 5.11 -2.77
C VAL A 47 6.65 5.37 -1.70
N LYS A 48 6.22 5.96 -0.60
CA LYS A 48 7.07 6.14 0.57
C LYS A 48 6.31 5.70 1.82
N PHE A 49 7.06 5.38 2.86
CA PHE A 49 6.50 4.93 4.14
C PHE A 49 6.92 5.89 5.24
N ASP A 50 5.96 6.33 6.04
CA ASP A 50 6.22 7.18 7.20
C ASP A 50 6.22 6.30 8.45
N ILE A 51 7.41 6.09 9.03
CA ILE A 51 7.56 5.24 10.22
C ILE A 51 6.89 5.83 11.46
N LYS A 52 6.68 7.15 11.49
CA LYS A 52 6.03 7.79 12.64
C LYS A 52 4.54 7.50 12.70
N THR A 53 3.89 7.46 11.54
CA THR A 53 2.45 7.23 11.47
C THR A 53 2.11 5.81 11.03
N GLY A 54 3.08 5.07 10.47
CA GLY A 54 2.86 3.75 9.91
C GLY A 54 2.03 3.79 8.63
N LYS A 55 2.06 4.89 7.91
CA LYS A 55 1.24 5.07 6.71
C LYS A 55 2.08 5.13 5.46
N TRP A 56 1.54 4.57 4.39
CA TRP A 56 2.10 4.65 3.05
C TRP A 56 1.49 5.84 2.31
N SER A 57 2.25 6.45 1.43
CA SER A 57 1.78 7.59 0.65
C SER A 57 2.50 7.67 -0.68
N ARG A 58 1.98 8.50 -1.58
CA ARG A 58 2.69 8.85 -2.81
C ARG A 58 3.94 9.67 -2.45
N PRO A 59 4.97 9.58 -3.31
CA PRO A 59 6.21 10.33 -3.05
C PRO A 59 5.98 11.83 -2.98
#